data_432fb662b7581fa009f945e5c76b5afe
#
_entry.id   432fb662b7581fa009f945e5c76b5afe
#
_cell.length_a   1.000
_cell.length_b   1.000
_cell.length_c   1.000
_cell.angle_alpha   90.00
_cell.angle_beta   90.00
_cell.angle_gamma   90.00
#
_symmetry.space_group_name_H-M   'P 1'
#
loop_
_entity.id
_entity.type
_entity.pdbx_description
1 polymer ?
#
loop_
_entity_poly.entity_id
_entity_poly.type
_entity_poly.pdbx_seq_one_letter_code
_entity_poly.pdbx_strand_id
1 'polypeptide(L)'
;MSQNDLYNSLWSQFGAALEMLSESIQTCPKDVWEGNQVFSFQTYHTLFFLDYYLSTNPVGFAPPSEFSYSEFDEEPVIVIFSQEMLLNYLAACHQKAQTLILGLDEQLASQRWINESKTMDYSLFEILLYNLRHVQHHVGQLNLLLRQHIDHAPEWIEKARR
;
A
#
# COMPACT_ATOMS: atom_id res chain seq x y z
N MET A 1 -23.13 12.02 10.98
CA MET A 1 -22.15 11.90 9.87
C MET A 1 -22.83 11.13 8.77
N SER A 2 -22.91 11.66 7.56
CA SER A 2 -23.44 10.92 6.42
C SER A 2 -22.49 9.80 5.99
N GLN A 3 -22.97 8.81 5.22
CA GLN A 3 -22.10 7.77 4.66
C GLN A 3 -21.01 8.37 3.75
N ASN A 4 -21.37 9.36 2.95
CA ASN A 4 -20.41 10.07 2.11
C ASN A 4 -19.31 10.75 2.93
N ASP A 5 -19.63 11.33 4.10
CA ASP A 5 -18.62 11.91 4.99
C ASP A 5 -17.66 10.85 5.53
N LEU A 6 -18.18 9.64 5.83
CA LEU A 6 -17.35 8.52 6.30
C LEU A 6 -16.36 8.09 5.24
N TYR A 7 -16.81 7.85 3.99
CA TYR A 7 -15.94 7.38 2.91
C TYR A 7 -14.96 8.47 2.45
N ASN A 8 -15.38 9.73 2.43
CA ASN A 8 -14.48 10.87 2.20
C ASN A 8 -13.40 10.98 3.30
N SER A 9 -13.77 10.71 4.56
CA SER A 9 -12.81 10.71 5.67
C SER A 9 -11.83 9.54 5.54
N LEU A 10 -12.31 8.36 5.16
CA LEU A 10 -11.46 7.20 4.89
C LEU A 10 -10.46 7.52 3.76
N TRP A 11 -10.94 8.07 2.64
CA TRP A 11 -10.06 8.48 1.54
C TRP A 11 -9.05 9.53 1.97
N SER A 12 -9.47 10.54 2.71
CA SER A 12 -8.59 11.60 3.20
C SER A 12 -7.38 11.04 3.98
N GLN A 13 -7.59 10.00 4.78
CA GLN A 13 -6.52 9.37 5.57
C GLN A 13 -5.75 8.30 4.76
N PHE A 14 -6.46 7.53 3.94
CA PHE A 14 -5.84 6.51 3.10
C PHE A 14 -4.91 7.14 2.06
N GLY A 15 -5.39 8.15 1.34
CA GLY A 15 -4.59 8.88 0.37
C GLY A 15 -3.36 9.56 1.00
N ALA A 16 -3.51 10.13 2.21
CA ALA A 16 -2.38 10.69 2.95
C ALA A 16 -1.29 9.63 3.24
N ALA A 17 -1.69 8.42 3.63
CA ALA A 17 -0.74 7.31 3.85
C ALA A 17 -0.02 6.90 2.55
N LEU A 18 -0.72 6.88 1.42
CA LEU A 18 -0.11 6.60 0.10
C LEU A 18 0.85 7.71 -0.34
N GLU A 19 0.50 8.96 -0.10
CA GLU A 19 1.39 10.10 -0.38
C GLU A 19 2.65 10.05 0.50
N MET A 20 2.53 9.71 1.79
CA MET A 20 3.68 9.50 2.67
C MET A 20 4.57 8.34 2.18
N LEU A 21 3.96 7.23 1.69
CA LEU A 21 4.72 6.15 1.07
C LEU A 21 5.48 6.64 -0.17
N SER A 22 4.82 7.40 -1.04
CA SER A 22 5.44 7.99 -2.23
C SER A 22 6.64 8.87 -1.87
N GLU A 23 6.48 9.77 -0.90
CA GLU A 23 7.57 10.65 -0.45
C GLU A 23 8.73 9.84 0.18
N SER A 24 8.44 8.77 0.93
CA SER A 24 9.48 7.89 1.48
C SER A 24 10.29 7.21 0.38
N ILE A 25 9.62 6.70 -0.67
CA ILE A 25 10.29 6.08 -1.83
C ILE A 25 11.15 7.12 -2.57
N GLN A 26 10.59 8.31 -2.87
CA GLN A 26 11.29 9.36 -3.62
C GLN A 26 12.49 9.94 -2.86
N THR A 27 12.41 10.00 -1.52
CA THR A 27 13.49 10.51 -0.66
C THR A 27 14.65 9.54 -0.54
N CYS A 28 14.44 8.25 -0.80
CA CYS A 28 15.50 7.25 -0.68
C CYS A 28 16.59 7.46 -1.74
N PRO A 29 17.85 7.73 -1.35
CA PRO A 29 18.93 7.86 -2.30
C PRO A 29 19.21 6.55 -3.04
N LYS A 30 19.74 6.68 -4.25
CA LYS A 30 20.00 5.51 -5.12
C LYS A 30 20.95 4.51 -4.49
N ASP A 31 21.99 4.97 -3.82
CA ASP A 31 22.97 4.11 -3.14
C ASP A 31 22.38 3.35 -1.95
N VAL A 32 21.44 3.97 -1.22
CA VAL A 32 20.69 3.29 -0.16
C VAL A 32 19.71 2.28 -0.76
N TRP A 33 19.03 2.64 -1.84
CA TRP A 33 18.08 1.77 -2.54
C TRP A 33 18.75 0.50 -3.08
N GLU A 34 19.90 0.66 -3.75
CA GLU A 34 20.65 -0.45 -4.36
C GLU A 34 21.49 -1.23 -3.33
N GLY A 35 22.02 -0.53 -2.32
CA GLY A 35 22.87 -1.11 -1.28
C GLY A 35 22.11 -1.76 -0.12
N ASN A 36 20.89 -1.30 0.15
CA ASN A 36 20.03 -1.82 1.21
C ASN A 36 18.83 -2.54 0.63
N GLN A 37 18.98 -3.83 0.36
CA GLN A 37 17.89 -4.68 -0.15
C GLN A 37 16.60 -4.60 0.71
N VAL A 38 16.74 -4.31 2.01
CA VAL A 38 15.61 -4.22 2.94
C VAL A 38 14.66 -3.09 2.53
N PHE A 39 15.17 -1.92 2.08
CA PHE A 39 14.31 -0.79 1.70
C PHE A 39 13.47 -1.11 0.45
N SER A 40 14.10 -1.59 -0.62
CA SER A 40 13.40 -1.98 -1.86
C SER A 40 12.42 -3.13 -1.61
N PHE A 41 12.84 -4.17 -0.88
CA PHE A 41 11.98 -5.30 -0.52
C PHE A 41 10.76 -4.85 0.31
N GLN A 42 10.99 -4.06 1.36
CA GLN A 42 9.92 -3.53 2.20
C GLN A 42 8.92 -2.68 1.41
N THR A 43 9.42 -1.91 0.44
CA THR A 43 8.56 -1.11 -0.46
C THR A 43 7.71 -2.02 -1.33
N TYR A 44 8.29 -3.04 -1.97
CA TYR A 44 7.54 -3.99 -2.79
C TYR A 44 6.51 -4.76 -1.96
N HIS A 45 6.90 -5.27 -0.81
CA HIS A 45 6.01 -5.94 0.15
C HIS A 45 4.78 -5.05 0.47
N THR A 46 5.04 -3.79 0.78
CA THR A 46 3.97 -2.84 1.09
C THR A 46 3.01 -2.69 -0.09
N LEU A 47 3.53 -2.55 -1.31
CA LEU A 47 2.71 -2.36 -2.52
C LEU A 47 1.96 -3.63 -2.93
N PHE A 48 2.60 -4.80 -2.81
CA PHE A 48 1.97 -6.08 -3.10
C PHE A 48 0.73 -6.29 -2.23
N PHE A 49 0.85 -6.12 -0.92
CA PHE A 49 -0.27 -6.27 -0.01
C PHE A 49 -1.26 -5.11 -0.06
N LEU A 50 -0.80 -3.89 -0.38
CA LEU A 50 -1.70 -2.77 -0.68
C LEU A 50 -2.65 -3.14 -1.82
N ASP A 51 -2.13 -3.63 -2.94
CA ASP A 51 -2.91 -4.01 -4.11
C ASP A 51 -3.81 -5.22 -3.84
N TYR A 52 -3.28 -6.22 -3.14
CA TYR A 52 -4.03 -7.40 -2.71
C TYR A 52 -5.27 -7.04 -1.90
N TYR A 53 -5.13 -6.19 -0.87
CA TYR A 53 -6.25 -5.77 -0.03
C TYR A 53 -7.20 -4.78 -0.72
N LEU A 54 -6.79 -4.16 -1.82
CA LEU A 54 -7.66 -3.35 -2.69
C LEU A 54 -8.46 -4.19 -3.69
N SER A 55 -8.21 -5.49 -3.77
CA SER A 55 -8.96 -6.37 -4.66
C SER A 55 -10.30 -6.73 -4.03
N THR A 56 -11.41 -6.50 -4.73
CA THR A 56 -12.75 -6.87 -4.24
C THR A 56 -13.00 -8.38 -4.25
N ASN A 57 -12.17 -9.11 -5.02
CA ASN A 57 -12.09 -10.58 -5.00
C ASN A 57 -10.61 -10.98 -4.93
N PRO A 58 -10.09 -11.35 -3.74
CA PRO A 58 -8.67 -11.65 -3.55
C PRO A 58 -8.26 -13.05 -4.02
N VAL A 59 -9.21 -13.93 -4.37
CA VAL A 59 -8.91 -15.31 -4.81
C VAL A 59 -8.22 -15.26 -6.17
N GLY A 60 -7.06 -15.93 -6.28
CA GLY A 60 -6.27 -15.93 -7.50
C GLY A 60 -5.55 -14.59 -7.79
N PHE A 61 -5.36 -13.74 -6.77
CA PHE A 61 -4.61 -12.49 -6.93
C PHE A 61 -3.18 -12.76 -7.40
N ALA A 62 -2.73 -11.97 -8.36
CA ALA A 62 -1.35 -11.90 -8.80
C ALA A 62 -0.94 -10.42 -8.95
N PRO A 63 0.34 -10.07 -8.68
CA PRO A 63 0.83 -8.72 -8.95
C PRO A 63 0.81 -8.42 -10.44
N PRO A 64 0.95 -7.14 -10.86
CA PRO A 64 1.11 -6.79 -12.27
C PRO A 64 2.22 -7.60 -12.95
N SER A 65 2.04 -7.94 -14.24
CA SER A 65 2.87 -8.90 -14.98
C SER A 65 4.35 -8.52 -15.10
N GLU A 66 4.69 -7.25 -14.91
CA GLU A 66 6.08 -6.75 -14.84
C GLU A 66 6.83 -7.17 -13.57
N PHE A 67 6.13 -7.64 -12.54
CA PHE A 67 6.72 -8.15 -11.31
C PHE A 67 6.81 -9.67 -11.37
N SER A 68 8.04 -10.17 -11.42
CA SER A 68 8.35 -11.61 -11.54
C SER A 68 8.27 -12.38 -10.23
N TYR A 69 7.94 -11.70 -9.12
CA TYR A 69 7.90 -12.28 -7.78
C TYR A 69 6.54 -12.03 -7.11
N SER A 70 6.01 -13.05 -6.48
CA SER A 70 4.81 -12.98 -5.63
C SER A 70 5.18 -13.23 -4.17
N GLU A 71 4.66 -12.42 -3.25
CA GLU A 71 4.80 -12.64 -1.81
C GLU A 71 4.08 -13.92 -1.31
N PHE A 72 3.34 -14.59 -2.20
CA PHE A 72 2.72 -15.89 -1.92
C PHE A 72 3.57 -17.06 -2.40
N ASP A 73 4.69 -16.83 -3.06
CA ASP A 73 5.60 -17.88 -3.48
C ASP A 73 6.31 -18.50 -2.26
N GLU A 74 6.47 -19.82 -2.26
CA GLU A 74 7.09 -20.55 -1.13
C GLU A 74 8.59 -20.22 -0.96
N GLU A 75 9.28 -19.89 -2.05
CA GLU A 75 10.70 -19.57 -2.04
C GLU A 75 10.89 -18.04 -2.06
N PRO A 76 11.43 -17.45 -0.99
CA PRO A 76 11.71 -16.03 -0.96
C PRO A 76 12.83 -15.68 -1.94
N VAL A 77 12.51 -15.00 -3.02
CA VAL A 77 13.47 -14.47 -3.97
C VAL A 77 13.75 -13.02 -3.64
N ILE A 78 15.01 -12.67 -3.39
CA ILE A 78 15.38 -11.26 -3.22
C ILE A 78 15.48 -10.62 -4.59
N VAL A 79 14.43 -9.93 -4.99
CA VAL A 79 14.40 -9.13 -6.21
C VAL A 79 14.45 -7.65 -5.82
N ILE A 80 15.38 -6.92 -6.39
CA ILE A 80 15.43 -5.45 -6.26
C ILE A 80 14.75 -4.85 -7.47
N PHE A 81 13.55 -4.33 -7.28
CA PHE A 81 12.86 -3.53 -8.30
C PHE A 81 13.37 -2.08 -8.28
N SER A 82 13.36 -1.40 -9.41
CA SER A 82 13.74 0.01 -9.45
C SER A 82 12.74 0.90 -8.72
N GLN A 83 13.19 2.05 -8.22
CA GLN A 83 12.31 3.05 -7.61
C GLN A 83 11.19 3.46 -8.58
N GLU A 84 11.51 3.65 -9.86
CA GLU A 84 10.56 4.05 -10.89
C GLU A 84 9.45 3.00 -11.06
N MET A 85 9.81 1.70 -11.12
CA MET A 85 8.80 0.62 -11.21
C MET A 85 7.86 0.63 -10.01
N LEU A 86 8.40 0.77 -8.79
CA LEU A 86 7.57 0.78 -7.58
C LEU A 86 6.75 2.05 -7.42
N LEU A 87 7.24 3.21 -7.87
CA LEU A 87 6.44 4.44 -7.93
C LEU A 87 5.29 4.34 -8.94
N ASN A 88 5.51 3.71 -10.09
CA ASN A 88 4.45 3.45 -11.06
C ASN A 88 3.40 2.48 -10.50
N TYR A 89 3.83 1.44 -9.78
CA TYR A 89 2.91 0.53 -9.10
C TYR A 89 2.10 1.25 -8.02
N LEU A 90 2.75 2.09 -7.22
CA LEU A 90 2.05 2.91 -6.22
C LEU A 90 1.02 3.84 -6.87
N ALA A 91 1.35 4.47 -8.00
CA ALA A 91 0.41 5.33 -8.72
C ALA A 91 -0.84 4.56 -9.18
N ALA A 92 -0.67 3.34 -9.69
CA ALA A 92 -1.79 2.47 -10.05
C ALA A 92 -2.63 2.07 -8.82
N CYS A 93 -1.99 1.70 -7.72
CA CYS A 93 -2.67 1.40 -6.45
C CYS A 93 -3.41 2.61 -5.88
N HIS A 94 -2.82 3.81 -5.98
CA HIS A 94 -3.44 5.06 -5.54
C HIS A 94 -4.75 5.31 -6.31
N GLN A 95 -4.72 5.21 -7.64
CA GLN A 95 -5.91 5.36 -8.48
C GLN A 95 -6.97 4.31 -8.15
N LYS A 96 -6.57 3.05 -7.96
CA LYS A 96 -7.46 1.94 -7.57
C LYS A 96 -8.12 2.22 -6.22
N ALA A 97 -7.33 2.63 -5.21
CA ALA A 97 -7.82 2.96 -3.88
C ALA A 97 -8.80 4.13 -3.90
N GLN A 98 -8.47 5.22 -4.61
CA GLN A 98 -9.34 6.38 -4.75
C GLN A 98 -10.69 6.00 -5.37
N THR A 99 -10.66 5.29 -6.48
CA THR A 99 -11.87 4.84 -7.18
C THR A 99 -12.72 3.93 -6.29
N LEU A 100 -12.10 2.97 -5.61
CA LEU A 100 -12.81 2.03 -4.74
C LEU A 100 -13.43 2.74 -3.53
N ILE A 101 -12.65 3.55 -2.81
CA ILE A 101 -13.09 4.17 -1.55
C ILE A 101 -14.17 5.23 -1.80
N LEU A 102 -13.99 6.08 -2.81
CA LEU A 102 -14.98 7.11 -3.15
C LEU A 102 -16.23 6.54 -3.84
N GLY A 103 -16.14 5.34 -4.40
CA GLY A 103 -17.26 4.60 -4.98
C GLY A 103 -18.00 3.68 -4.00
N LEU A 104 -17.62 3.66 -2.71
CA LEU A 104 -18.32 2.84 -1.72
C LEU A 104 -19.75 3.27 -1.53
N ASP A 105 -20.63 2.28 -1.45
CA ASP A 105 -21.96 2.36 -0.87
C ASP A 105 -22.09 1.34 0.26
N GLU A 106 -23.23 1.28 0.92
CA GLU A 106 -23.47 0.36 2.04
C GLU A 106 -23.37 -1.12 1.63
N GLN A 107 -23.85 -1.44 0.43
CA GLN A 107 -23.81 -2.81 -0.09
C GLN A 107 -22.37 -3.23 -0.37
N LEU A 108 -21.62 -2.41 -1.07
CA LEU A 108 -20.21 -2.69 -1.39
C LEU A 108 -19.34 -2.71 -0.12
N ALA A 109 -19.52 -1.75 0.78
CA ALA A 109 -18.79 -1.66 2.04
C ALA A 109 -18.99 -2.89 2.95
N SER A 110 -20.19 -3.49 2.91
CA SER A 110 -20.54 -4.69 3.69
C SER A 110 -20.19 -6.01 2.97
N GLN A 111 -19.81 -5.97 1.69
CA GLN A 111 -19.40 -7.17 0.94
C GLN A 111 -18.30 -7.90 1.69
N ARG A 112 -18.39 -9.25 1.75
CA ARG A 112 -17.35 -10.06 2.40
C ARG A 112 -16.10 -10.15 1.54
N TRP A 113 -14.99 -9.85 2.15
CA TRP A 113 -13.64 -10.03 1.63
C TRP A 113 -13.01 -11.24 2.34
N ILE A 114 -12.83 -12.32 1.62
CA ILE A 114 -12.33 -13.59 2.18
C ILE A 114 -11.13 -14.02 1.35
N ASN A 115 -9.98 -14.19 2.01
CA ASN A 115 -8.77 -14.67 1.34
C ASN A 115 -8.90 -16.16 0.95
N GLU A 116 -8.03 -16.63 0.06
CA GLU A 116 -8.07 -17.98 -0.47
C GLU A 116 -7.97 -19.06 0.61
N SER A 117 -7.12 -18.86 1.62
CA SER A 117 -6.99 -19.77 2.78
C SER A 117 -8.12 -19.66 3.79
N LYS A 118 -9.04 -18.71 3.64
CA LYS A 118 -10.16 -18.44 4.56
C LYS A 118 -9.73 -18.11 6.00
N THR A 119 -8.51 -17.65 6.17
CA THR A 119 -7.98 -17.20 7.47
C THR A 119 -8.32 -15.74 7.76
N MET A 120 -8.68 -14.98 6.73
CA MET A 120 -9.16 -13.60 6.83
C MET A 120 -10.57 -13.53 6.24
N ASP A 121 -11.51 -13.07 7.03
CA ASP A 121 -12.93 -12.92 6.66
C ASP A 121 -13.46 -11.62 7.26
N TYR A 122 -13.44 -10.56 6.45
CA TYR A 122 -13.77 -9.19 6.84
C TYR A 122 -14.86 -8.61 5.95
N SER A 123 -15.46 -7.49 6.35
CA SER A 123 -16.15 -6.63 5.38
C SER A 123 -15.13 -5.89 4.50
N LEU A 124 -15.55 -5.47 3.30
CA LEU A 124 -14.69 -4.67 2.44
C LEU A 124 -14.25 -3.37 3.13
N PHE A 125 -15.14 -2.75 3.91
CA PHE A 125 -14.77 -1.56 4.70
C PHE A 125 -13.68 -1.88 5.73
N GLU A 126 -13.78 -3.00 6.42
CA GLU A 126 -12.81 -3.41 7.43
C GLU A 126 -11.45 -3.75 6.82
N ILE A 127 -11.39 -4.43 5.66
CA ILE A 127 -10.12 -4.71 5.00
C ILE A 127 -9.46 -3.43 4.48
N LEU A 128 -10.22 -2.40 4.10
CA LEU A 128 -9.66 -1.09 3.76
C LEU A 128 -9.03 -0.38 4.97
N LEU A 129 -9.64 -0.48 6.16
CA LEU A 129 -9.02 0.01 7.39
C LEU A 129 -7.77 -0.79 7.77
N TYR A 130 -7.80 -2.11 7.58
CA TYR A 130 -6.63 -2.97 7.77
C TYR A 130 -5.48 -2.57 6.83
N ASN A 131 -5.80 -2.35 5.56
CA ASN A 131 -4.85 -1.93 4.54
C ASN A 131 -4.22 -0.57 4.85
N LEU A 132 -5.02 0.42 5.26
CA LEU A 132 -4.51 1.71 5.73
C LEU A 132 -3.46 1.55 6.85
N ARG A 133 -3.76 0.71 7.84
CA ARG A 133 -2.83 0.43 8.96
C ARG A 133 -1.57 -0.27 8.47
N HIS A 134 -1.70 -1.22 7.52
CA HIS A 134 -0.57 -1.91 6.91
C HIS A 134 0.37 -0.93 6.20
N VAL A 135 -0.16 -0.09 5.32
CA VAL A 135 0.63 0.95 4.63
C VAL A 135 1.33 1.85 5.64
N GLN A 136 0.59 2.39 6.62
CA GLN A 136 1.16 3.33 7.60
C GLN A 136 2.22 2.67 8.50
N HIS A 137 2.07 1.38 8.83
CA HIS A 137 3.08 0.62 9.56
C HIS A 137 4.40 0.58 8.79
N HIS A 138 4.35 0.27 7.50
CA HIS A 138 5.54 0.17 6.66
C HIS A 138 6.14 1.53 6.30
N VAL A 139 5.33 2.56 6.11
CA VAL A 139 5.82 3.95 6.00
C VAL A 139 6.66 4.34 7.22
N GLY A 140 6.21 3.98 8.43
CA GLY A 140 6.99 4.21 9.64
C GLY A 140 8.35 3.50 9.63
N GLN A 141 8.40 2.26 9.14
CA GLN A 141 9.66 1.49 9.01
C GLN A 141 10.59 2.09 7.95
N LEU A 142 10.07 2.45 6.77
CA LEU A 142 10.85 3.10 5.72
C LEU A 142 11.42 4.45 6.19
N ASN A 143 10.62 5.25 6.89
CA ASN A 143 11.07 6.53 7.44
C ASN A 143 12.12 6.34 8.54
N LEU A 144 12.06 5.27 9.32
CA LEU A 144 13.11 4.92 10.27
C LEU A 144 14.42 4.58 9.55
N LEU A 145 14.36 3.77 8.48
CA LEU A 145 15.53 3.45 7.66
C LEU A 145 16.14 4.71 7.02
N LEU A 146 15.34 5.63 6.50
CA LEU A 146 15.82 6.90 5.96
C LEU A 146 16.57 7.71 7.04
N ARG A 147 16.00 7.86 8.23
CA ARG A 147 16.68 8.56 9.33
C ARG A 147 18.02 7.91 9.72
N GLN A 148 18.09 6.59 9.68
CA GLN A 148 19.31 5.85 10.00
C GLN A 148 20.40 6.02 8.94
N HIS A 149 20.03 6.16 7.66
CA HIS A 149 20.98 6.23 6.56
C HIS A 149 21.35 7.66 6.14
N ILE A 150 20.39 8.59 6.19
CA ILE A 150 20.57 9.96 5.68
C ILE A 150 20.18 11.06 6.69
N ASP A 151 19.87 10.65 7.94
CA ASP A 151 19.44 11.58 9.02
C ASP A 151 18.22 12.44 8.65
N HIS A 152 17.40 11.96 7.72
CA HIS A 152 16.21 12.66 7.21
C HIS A 152 15.10 11.68 6.86
N ALA A 153 13.86 12.11 6.99
CA ALA A 153 12.67 11.44 6.46
C ALA A 153 11.59 12.46 6.12
N PRO A 154 10.65 12.14 5.21
CA PRO A 154 9.53 13.00 4.90
C PRO A 154 8.72 13.42 6.13
N GLU A 155 8.10 14.60 6.04
CA GLU A 155 7.21 15.11 7.06
C GLU A 155 5.85 14.39 7.05
N TRP A 156 5.09 14.60 8.11
CA TRP A 156 3.74 14.08 8.23
C TRP A 156 2.77 14.77 7.25
N ILE A 157 1.97 13.98 6.55
CA ILE A 157 0.87 14.46 5.69
C ILE A 157 -0.45 14.25 6.45
N GLU A 158 -1.11 15.35 6.79
CA GLU A 158 -2.33 15.31 7.63
C GLU A 158 -3.54 14.72 6.89
N LYS A 159 -3.65 14.95 5.60
CA LYS A 159 -4.75 14.49 4.73
C LYS A 159 -4.31 14.46 3.28
N ALA A 160 -4.95 13.59 2.48
CA ALA A 160 -4.70 13.49 1.05
C ALA A 160 -4.82 14.87 0.35
N ARG A 161 -3.88 15.15 -0.53
CA ARG A 161 -3.96 16.27 -1.47
C ARG A 161 -5.09 15.98 -2.46
N ARG A 162 -5.83 16.99 -2.84
CA ARG A 162 -7.00 16.83 -3.74
C ARG A 162 -6.57 16.49 -5.16
#